data_9ddb00a20433e68c69109b4e05692b8e
#
_entry.id   9ddb00a20433e68c69109b4e05692b8e
#
_cell.length_a   1.000
_cell.length_b   1.000
_cell.length_c   1.000
_cell.angle_alpha   90.00
_cell.angle_beta   90.00
_cell.angle_gamma   90.00
#
_symmetry.space_group_name_H-M   'P 1'
#
loop_
_entity.id
_entity.type
_entity.pdbx_description
1 polymer ?
#
loop_
_entity_poly.entity_id
_entity_poly.type
_entity_poly.pdbx_seq_one_letter_code
_entity_poly.pdbx_strand_id
1 'polypeptide(L)'
;MKTRELADLERLHSRLELRLPVSAESAILHGDYRIDNLILDPGDPARVRTVLDWELSALGEPRTDVALMCTYRHPALDAVLGIPAAWASPRLPSAEDLATAYVDRSGRDLGDWGFYLGLAHLKLAVIAEGIAYRAMTGADAGRNARAAADAVPELVAAGLACLAD
;
A
#
# COMPACT_ATOMS: atom_id res chain seq x y z
N MET A 1 13.80 -7.56 -13.08
CA MET A 1 15.22 -7.50 -12.71
C MET A 1 15.32 -8.10 -11.32
N LYS A 2 16.12 -9.15 -11.13
CA LYS A 2 16.21 -9.86 -9.84
C LYS A 2 17.31 -9.20 -9.01
N THR A 3 16.98 -8.66 -7.84
CA THR A 3 17.91 -7.96 -6.95
C THR A 3 18.65 -8.95 -6.04
N ARG A 4 17.89 -9.84 -5.42
CA ARG A 4 18.32 -10.95 -4.57
C ARG A 4 17.28 -12.06 -4.62
N GLU A 5 17.56 -13.21 -4.02
CA GLU A 5 16.55 -14.28 -3.91
C GLU A 5 15.57 -13.97 -2.79
N LEU A 6 14.29 -13.89 -3.14
CA LEU A 6 13.17 -13.59 -2.25
C LEU A 6 12.05 -14.61 -2.54
N ALA A 7 12.26 -15.86 -2.12
CA ALA A 7 11.34 -16.97 -2.42
C ALA A 7 9.89 -16.69 -2.00
N ASP A 8 9.69 -16.07 -0.84
CA ASP A 8 8.34 -15.72 -0.37
C ASP A 8 7.71 -14.57 -1.16
N LEU A 9 8.49 -13.65 -1.71
CA LEU A 9 7.97 -12.63 -2.64
C LEU A 9 7.47 -13.27 -3.94
N GLU A 10 8.25 -14.20 -4.49
CA GLU A 10 7.86 -14.97 -5.68
C GLU A 10 6.61 -15.81 -5.39
N ARG A 11 6.53 -16.41 -4.19
CA ARG A 11 5.35 -17.16 -3.73
C ARG A 11 4.11 -16.27 -3.60
N LEU A 12 4.25 -15.07 -3.01
CA LEU A 12 3.15 -14.10 -2.90
C LEU A 12 2.64 -13.70 -4.28
N HIS A 13 3.55 -13.36 -5.19
CA HIS A 13 3.22 -13.02 -6.57
C HIS A 13 2.44 -14.15 -7.27
N SER A 14 2.97 -15.39 -7.22
CA SER A 14 2.33 -16.54 -7.86
C SER A 14 0.94 -16.85 -7.27
N ARG A 15 0.76 -16.70 -5.94
CA ARG A 15 -0.57 -16.88 -5.32
C ARG A 15 -1.57 -15.83 -5.78
N LEU A 16 -1.15 -14.59 -5.96
CA LEU A 16 -1.98 -13.52 -6.50
C LEU A 16 -2.35 -13.76 -7.96
N GLU A 17 -1.41 -14.21 -8.80
CA GLU A 17 -1.70 -14.56 -10.20
C GLU A 17 -2.79 -15.64 -10.33
N LEU A 18 -2.79 -16.61 -9.42
CA LEU A 18 -3.79 -17.70 -9.42
C LEU A 18 -5.16 -17.27 -8.88
N ARG A 19 -5.28 -16.09 -8.27
CA ARG A 19 -6.50 -15.58 -7.61
C ARG A 19 -7.01 -14.27 -8.21
N LEU A 20 -6.64 -13.95 -9.45
CA LEU A 20 -7.08 -12.71 -10.09
C LEU A 20 -8.61 -12.61 -10.07
N PRO A 21 -9.18 -11.61 -9.37
CA PRO A 21 -10.61 -11.44 -9.31
C PRO A 21 -11.15 -10.97 -10.66
N VAL A 22 -12.35 -11.41 -10.99
CA VAL A 22 -13.09 -10.84 -12.13
C VAL A 22 -13.64 -9.50 -11.68
N SER A 23 -13.02 -8.41 -12.08
CA SER A 23 -13.53 -7.07 -11.80
C SER A 23 -14.45 -6.60 -12.91
N ALA A 24 -15.60 -6.06 -12.53
CA ALA A 24 -16.53 -5.38 -13.44
C ALA A 24 -16.54 -3.86 -13.21
N GLU A 25 -15.82 -3.36 -12.22
CA GLU A 25 -15.80 -1.95 -11.86
C GLU A 25 -14.51 -1.26 -12.32
N SER A 26 -14.66 -0.02 -12.76
CA SER A 26 -13.52 0.84 -13.09
C SER A 26 -13.76 2.24 -12.53
N ALA A 27 -12.74 2.78 -11.87
CA ALA A 27 -12.75 4.14 -11.35
C ALA A 27 -11.40 4.81 -11.59
N ILE A 28 -11.33 6.10 -11.36
CA ILE A 28 -10.05 6.80 -11.28
C ILE A 28 -9.40 6.43 -9.96
N LEU A 29 -8.24 5.82 -10.04
CA LEU A 29 -7.38 5.51 -8.90
C LEU A 29 -6.40 6.65 -8.69
N HIS A 30 -6.09 6.92 -7.44
CA HIS A 30 -5.01 7.85 -7.08
C HIS A 30 -3.63 7.16 -7.15
N GLY A 31 -3.56 5.91 -6.71
CA GLY A 31 -2.34 5.09 -6.70
C GLY A 31 -1.42 5.31 -5.50
N ASP A 32 -1.62 6.39 -4.71
CA ASP A 32 -0.90 6.71 -3.47
C ASP A 32 -1.76 7.54 -2.51
N TYR A 33 -3.02 7.12 -2.26
CA TYR A 33 -3.94 7.88 -1.41
C TYR A 33 -3.61 7.73 0.07
N ARG A 34 -3.04 8.79 0.66
CA ARG A 34 -2.66 8.88 2.09
C ARG A 34 -2.70 10.31 2.59
N ILE A 35 -2.68 10.50 3.91
CA ILE A 35 -2.87 11.81 4.54
C ILE A 35 -1.81 12.83 4.10
N ASP A 36 -0.58 12.38 3.78
CA ASP A 36 0.49 13.26 3.33
C ASP A 36 0.19 13.91 1.97
N ASN A 37 -0.72 13.30 1.18
CA ASN A 37 -1.18 13.80 -0.11
C ASN A 37 -2.50 14.57 -0.01
N LEU A 38 -2.88 15.02 1.20
CA LEU A 38 -4.10 15.78 1.45
C LEU A 38 -3.80 17.17 1.98
N ILE A 39 -4.53 18.17 1.47
CA ILE A 39 -4.63 19.49 2.10
C ILE A 39 -5.94 19.54 2.87
N LEU A 40 -5.82 19.64 4.19
CA LEU A 40 -6.97 19.73 5.09
C LEU A 40 -7.36 21.20 5.31
N ASP A 41 -8.61 21.43 5.67
CA ASP A 41 -9.09 22.75 6.05
C ASP A 41 -8.48 23.16 7.41
N PRO A 42 -7.83 24.33 7.54
CA PRO A 42 -7.23 24.76 8.80
C PRO A 42 -8.23 24.96 9.95
N GLY A 43 -9.49 25.28 9.61
CA GLY A 43 -10.58 25.47 10.59
C GLY A 43 -11.34 24.20 10.93
N ASP A 44 -11.24 23.17 10.07
CA ASP A 44 -11.90 21.87 10.22
C ASP A 44 -11.04 20.77 9.60
N PRO A 45 -10.15 20.13 10.37
CA PRO A 45 -9.28 19.07 9.87
C PRO A 45 -10.01 17.82 9.33
N ALA A 46 -11.29 17.66 9.60
CA ALA A 46 -12.09 16.59 9.03
C ALA A 46 -12.48 16.87 7.57
N ARG A 47 -12.26 18.09 7.09
CA ARG A 47 -12.58 18.50 5.72
C ARG A 47 -11.32 18.51 4.85
N VAL A 48 -11.31 17.65 3.85
CA VAL A 48 -10.29 17.66 2.78
C VAL A 48 -10.61 18.79 1.81
N ARG A 49 -9.66 19.69 1.58
CA ARG A 49 -9.74 20.75 0.56
C ARG A 49 -9.24 20.29 -0.80
N THR A 50 -8.16 19.51 -0.81
CA THR A 50 -7.50 19.11 -2.05
C THR A 50 -6.78 17.79 -1.84
N VAL A 51 -6.77 16.95 -2.89
CA VAL A 51 -5.95 15.75 -3.01
C VAL A 51 -4.82 16.10 -3.98
N LEU A 52 -3.59 15.83 -3.56
CA LEU A 52 -2.35 16.12 -4.30
C LEU A 52 -1.73 14.83 -4.84
N ASP A 53 -0.73 14.99 -5.69
CA ASP A 53 0.17 13.91 -6.16
C ASP A 53 -0.54 12.82 -6.97
N TRP A 54 -1.15 13.24 -8.06
CA TRP A 54 -1.89 12.38 -8.98
C TRP A 54 -1.01 11.69 -10.04
N GLU A 55 0.31 11.73 -9.91
CA GLU A 55 1.24 11.20 -10.92
C GLU A 55 1.11 9.68 -11.14
N LEU A 56 0.63 8.93 -10.13
CA LEU A 56 0.36 7.50 -10.22
C LEU A 56 -1.08 7.17 -10.58
N SER A 57 -1.88 8.19 -10.95
CA SER A 57 -3.29 7.98 -11.25
C SER A 57 -3.50 7.11 -12.48
N ALA A 58 -4.52 6.24 -12.40
CA ALA A 58 -4.88 5.33 -13.49
C ALA A 58 -6.38 5.03 -13.46
N LEU A 59 -6.89 4.45 -14.54
CA LEU A 59 -8.20 3.78 -14.53
C LEU A 59 -8.01 2.34 -14.07
N GLY A 60 -8.81 1.91 -13.09
CA GLY A 60 -8.71 0.55 -12.56
C GLY A 60 -9.71 0.24 -11.48
N GLU A 61 -9.50 -0.88 -10.82
CA GLU A 61 -10.36 -1.41 -9.77
C GLU A 61 -10.23 -0.60 -8.46
N PRO A 62 -11.29 0.06 -7.97
CA PRO A 62 -11.23 0.98 -6.84
C PRO A 62 -10.76 0.34 -5.52
N ARG A 63 -10.99 -0.97 -5.33
CA ARG A 63 -10.54 -1.69 -4.13
C ARG A 63 -9.02 -1.69 -3.98
N THR A 64 -8.26 -1.53 -5.08
CA THR A 64 -6.80 -1.46 -5.04
C THR A 64 -6.30 -0.21 -4.30
N ASP A 65 -6.94 0.95 -4.49
CA ASP A 65 -6.60 2.17 -3.76
C ASP A 65 -6.97 2.06 -2.27
N VAL A 66 -8.15 1.52 -1.98
CA VAL A 66 -8.61 1.34 -0.59
C VAL A 66 -7.69 0.36 0.15
N ALA A 67 -7.32 -0.75 -0.48
CA ALA A 67 -6.39 -1.71 0.11
C ALA A 67 -5.01 -1.10 0.36
N LEU A 68 -4.50 -0.31 -0.58
CA LEU A 68 -3.22 0.37 -0.42
C LEU A 68 -3.29 1.38 0.74
N MET A 69 -4.36 2.18 0.83
CA MET A 69 -4.62 3.10 1.94
C MET A 69 -4.63 2.37 3.29
N CYS A 70 -5.27 1.20 3.36
CA CYS A 70 -5.29 0.36 4.56
C CYS A 70 -3.90 -0.21 4.89
N THR A 71 -3.16 -0.66 3.86
CA THR A 71 -1.82 -1.23 4.02
C THR A 71 -0.80 -0.19 4.50
N TYR A 72 -0.99 1.08 4.21
CA TYR A 72 -0.18 2.17 4.77
C TYR A 72 -0.30 2.32 6.30
N ARG A 73 -1.23 1.62 6.94
CA ARG A 73 -1.30 1.49 8.41
C ARG A 73 -0.27 0.49 8.96
N HIS A 74 0.42 -0.25 8.10
CA HIS A 74 1.41 -1.24 8.52
C HIS A 74 2.67 -0.56 9.08
N PRO A 75 3.22 -1.00 10.22
CA PRO A 75 4.39 -0.36 10.86
C PRO A 75 5.64 -0.30 9.97
N ALA A 76 5.81 -1.26 9.07
CA ALA A 76 6.93 -1.28 8.13
C ALA A 76 6.95 -0.09 7.16
N LEU A 77 5.85 0.69 7.06
CA LEU A 77 5.81 1.88 6.21
C LEU A 77 6.89 2.91 6.60
N ASP A 78 7.14 3.10 7.90
CA ASP A 78 8.17 4.02 8.39
C ASP A 78 9.56 3.67 7.83
N ALA A 79 9.89 2.38 7.76
CA ALA A 79 11.14 1.91 7.20
C ALA A 79 11.22 2.14 5.69
N VAL A 80 10.12 1.98 4.96
CA VAL A 80 10.04 2.23 3.52
C VAL A 80 10.19 3.72 3.22
N LEU A 81 9.53 4.59 3.98
CA LEU A 81 9.61 6.05 3.80
C LEU A 81 10.90 6.66 4.35
N GLY A 82 11.53 6.02 5.34
CA GLY A 82 12.70 6.54 6.05
C GLY A 82 12.39 7.66 7.06
N ILE A 83 11.12 7.88 7.32
CA ILE A 83 10.60 8.85 8.29
C ILE A 83 9.35 8.26 8.97
N PRO A 84 9.00 8.69 10.19
CA PRO A 84 7.73 8.33 10.79
C PRO A 84 6.56 8.79 9.91
N ALA A 85 5.73 7.85 9.49
CA ALA A 85 4.58 8.13 8.66
C ALA A 85 3.43 8.69 9.50
N ALA A 86 2.88 9.85 9.12
CA ALA A 86 1.70 10.40 9.78
C ALA A 86 0.52 9.41 9.74
N TRP A 87 0.42 8.64 8.66
CA TRP A 87 -0.63 7.64 8.46
C TRP A 87 -0.54 6.45 9.42
N ALA A 88 0.64 6.12 9.96
CA ALA A 88 0.83 5.07 10.95
C ALA A 88 0.41 5.49 12.39
N SER A 89 0.01 6.74 12.60
CA SER A 89 -0.40 7.25 13.91
C SER A 89 -1.55 6.44 14.53
N PRO A 90 -1.46 6.00 15.80
CA PRO A 90 -2.54 5.30 16.48
C PRO A 90 -3.77 6.18 16.75
N ARG A 91 -3.70 7.49 16.49
CA ARG A 91 -4.82 8.43 16.60
C ARG A 91 -5.73 8.42 15.37
N LEU A 92 -5.28 7.83 14.28
CA LEU A 92 -6.07 7.68 13.06
C LEU A 92 -6.87 6.37 13.10
N PRO A 93 -7.96 6.26 12.33
CA PRO A 93 -8.73 5.03 12.22
C PRO A 93 -7.85 3.83 11.86
N SER A 94 -8.22 2.64 12.33
CA SER A 94 -7.55 1.40 11.93
C SER A 94 -7.76 1.11 10.44
N ALA A 95 -7.02 0.14 9.90
CA ALA A 95 -7.24 -0.32 8.53
C ALA A 95 -8.67 -0.88 8.35
N GLU A 96 -9.19 -1.54 9.38
CA GLU A 96 -10.53 -2.11 9.41
C GLU A 96 -11.61 -1.02 9.42
N ASP A 97 -11.42 0.03 10.24
CA ASP A 97 -12.32 1.19 10.26
C ASP A 97 -12.35 1.92 8.91
N LEU A 98 -11.19 2.06 8.26
CA LEU A 98 -11.09 2.69 6.94
C LEU A 98 -11.83 1.88 5.87
N ALA A 99 -11.65 0.56 5.86
CA ALA A 99 -12.33 -0.34 4.94
C ALA A 99 -13.85 -0.31 5.15
N THR A 100 -14.29 -0.38 6.41
CA THR A 100 -15.71 -0.28 6.78
C THR A 100 -16.32 1.05 6.34
N ALA A 101 -15.65 2.16 6.64
CA ALA A 101 -16.09 3.49 6.25
C ALA A 101 -16.22 3.65 4.72
N TYR A 102 -15.35 2.98 3.95
CA TYR A 102 -15.46 2.97 2.49
C TYR A 102 -16.71 2.23 2.03
N VAL A 103 -16.98 1.04 2.56
CA VAL A 103 -18.19 0.25 2.26
C VAL A 103 -19.45 1.07 2.56
N ASP A 104 -19.53 1.62 3.77
CA ASP A 104 -20.71 2.36 4.24
C ASP A 104 -21.02 3.60 3.38
N ARG A 105 -19.98 4.27 2.88
CA ARG A 105 -20.14 5.52 2.14
C ARG A 105 -20.26 5.34 0.63
N SER A 106 -19.62 4.33 0.08
CA SER A 106 -19.62 4.09 -1.36
C SER A 106 -20.73 3.13 -1.82
N GLY A 107 -21.26 2.32 -0.90
CA GLY A 107 -22.18 1.23 -1.21
C GLY A 107 -21.51 0.06 -1.96
N ARG A 108 -20.20 0.07 -2.11
CA ARG A 108 -19.43 -1.01 -2.75
C ARG A 108 -19.02 -2.05 -1.71
N ASP A 109 -19.08 -3.32 -2.08
CA ASP A 109 -18.48 -4.38 -1.27
C ASP A 109 -16.95 -4.46 -1.49
N LEU A 110 -16.25 -5.17 -0.62
CA LEU A 110 -14.82 -5.37 -0.71
C LEU A 110 -14.43 -6.58 -1.57
N GLY A 111 -15.38 -7.44 -1.91
CA GLY A 111 -15.16 -8.65 -2.69
C GLY A 111 -14.09 -9.56 -2.09
N ASP A 112 -13.14 -10.05 -2.91
CA ASP A 112 -11.96 -10.79 -2.42
C ASP A 112 -10.96 -9.83 -1.77
N TRP A 113 -11.32 -9.32 -0.59
CA TRP A 113 -10.52 -8.32 0.12
C TRP A 113 -9.09 -8.78 0.41
N GLY A 114 -8.92 -10.07 0.73
CA GLY A 114 -7.61 -10.68 0.94
C GLY A 114 -6.70 -10.55 -0.27
N PHE A 115 -7.24 -10.68 -1.49
CA PHE A 115 -6.48 -10.46 -2.72
C PHE A 115 -5.95 -9.02 -2.81
N TYR A 116 -6.81 -8.02 -2.59
CA TYR A 116 -6.43 -6.61 -2.71
C TYR A 116 -5.43 -6.18 -1.64
N LEU A 117 -5.57 -6.65 -0.41
CA LEU A 117 -4.58 -6.44 0.65
C LEU A 117 -3.25 -7.12 0.33
N GLY A 118 -3.27 -8.37 -0.14
CA GLY A 118 -2.08 -9.09 -0.59
C GLY A 118 -1.34 -8.36 -1.71
N LEU A 119 -2.09 -7.84 -2.69
CA LEU A 119 -1.54 -7.05 -3.80
C LEU A 119 -0.92 -5.73 -3.29
N ALA A 120 -1.55 -5.05 -2.35
CA ALA A 120 -1.03 -3.83 -1.77
C ALA A 120 0.27 -4.07 -0.99
N HIS A 121 0.35 -5.15 -0.22
CA HIS A 121 1.58 -5.55 0.46
C HIS A 121 2.69 -5.92 -0.54
N LEU A 122 2.36 -6.65 -1.62
CA LEU A 122 3.32 -6.93 -2.69
C LEU A 122 3.86 -5.62 -3.30
N LYS A 123 2.98 -4.66 -3.60
CA LYS A 123 3.39 -3.34 -4.12
C LYS A 123 4.39 -2.65 -3.20
N LEU A 124 4.10 -2.58 -1.89
CA LEU A 124 5.02 -1.97 -0.91
C LEU A 124 6.34 -2.74 -0.79
N ALA A 125 6.30 -4.06 -0.79
CA ALA A 125 7.51 -4.89 -0.76
C ALA A 125 8.41 -4.66 -1.98
N VAL A 126 7.82 -4.54 -3.18
CA VAL A 126 8.55 -4.23 -4.42
C VAL A 126 9.14 -2.82 -4.39
N ILE A 127 8.42 -1.83 -3.85
CA ILE A 127 8.93 -0.47 -3.67
C ILE A 127 10.14 -0.48 -2.72
N ALA A 128 10.00 -1.16 -1.57
CA ALA A 128 11.08 -1.29 -0.58
C ALA A 128 12.33 -1.96 -1.17
N GLU A 129 12.15 -3.04 -1.92
CA GLU A 129 13.24 -3.73 -2.62
C GLU A 129 13.88 -2.84 -3.70
N GLY A 130 13.08 -2.04 -4.39
CA GLY A 130 13.57 -1.05 -5.37
C GLY A 130 14.43 0.04 -4.73
N ILE A 131 14.09 0.49 -3.51
CA ILE A 131 14.91 1.43 -2.73
C ILE A 131 16.26 0.77 -2.37
N ALA A 132 16.22 -0.46 -1.86
CA ALA A 132 17.42 -1.22 -1.52
C ALA A 132 18.33 -1.43 -2.75
N TYR A 133 17.75 -1.77 -3.88
CA TYR A 133 18.49 -1.98 -5.13
C TYR A 133 19.19 -0.73 -5.62
N ARG A 134 18.52 0.43 -5.62
CA ARG A 134 19.14 1.71 -6.01
C ARG A 134 20.36 2.04 -5.14
N ALA A 135 20.28 1.72 -3.84
CA ALA A 135 21.38 1.86 -2.92
C ALA A 135 22.59 0.99 -3.32
N MET A 136 22.32 -0.28 -3.60
CA MET A 136 23.38 -1.24 -3.97
C MET A 136 24.08 -0.88 -5.29
N THR A 137 23.35 -0.24 -6.21
CA THR A 137 23.90 0.15 -7.52
C THR A 137 24.48 1.57 -7.56
N GLY A 138 24.52 2.26 -6.41
CA GLY A 138 25.06 3.63 -6.32
C GLY A 138 24.17 4.71 -6.95
N ALA A 139 22.96 4.36 -7.35
CA ALA A 139 21.97 5.30 -7.86
C ALA A 139 21.13 5.82 -6.67
N ASP A 140 21.57 6.93 -6.10
CA ASP A 140 20.95 7.68 -5.00
C ASP A 140 20.15 6.82 -4.01
N ALA A 141 20.85 6.30 -3.03
CA ALA A 141 20.21 5.54 -1.96
C ALA A 141 19.84 6.49 -0.84
N GLY A 142 18.56 6.71 -0.65
CA GLY A 142 18.08 7.33 0.56
C GLY A 142 18.69 6.67 1.81
N ARG A 143 18.80 7.43 2.90
CA ARG A 143 19.38 6.95 4.19
C ARG A 143 18.66 5.69 4.74
N ASN A 144 17.49 5.39 4.23
CA ASN A 144 16.61 4.29 4.66
C ASN A 144 16.78 2.99 3.86
N ALA A 145 17.70 2.92 2.90
CA ALA A 145 17.82 1.76 2.00
C ALA A 145 17.95 0.42 2.73
N ARG A 146 18.73 0.38 3.83
CA ARG A 146 18.87 -0.82 4.65
C ARG A 146 17.56 -1.16 5.38
N ALA A 147 16.95 -0.17 6.02
CA ALA A 147 15.68 -0.36 6.73
C ALA A 147 14.56 -0.80 5.78
N ALA A 148 14.51 -0.24 4.56
CA ALA A 148 13.57 -0.67 3.53
C ALA A 148 13.82 -2.13 3.12
N ALA A 149 15.10 -2.52 2.91
CA ALA A 149 15.45 -3.90 2.61
C ALA A 149 15.03 -4.88 3.70
N ASP A 150 15.22 -4.50 4.97
CA ASP A 150 14.89 -5.31 6.15
C ASP A 150 13.37 -5.42 6.36
N ALA A 151 12.58 -4.45 5.87
CA ALA A 151 11.12 -4.47 5.92
C ALA A 151 10.46 -5.41 4.88
N VAL A 152 11.16 -5.78 3.80
CA VAL A 152 10.59 -6.61 2.73
C VAL A 152 10.03 -7.95 3.22
N PRO A 153 10.73 -8.76 4.05
CA PRO A 153 10.19 -10.02 4.53
C PRO A 153 8.90 -9.86 5.35
N GLU A 154 8.81 -8.82 6.17
CA GLU A 154 7.62 -8.53 6.98
C GLU A 154 6.41 -8.16 6.11
N LEU A 155 6.60 -7.30 5.12
CA LEU A 155 5.57 -6.93 4.16
C LEU A 155 5.09 -8.15 3.35
N VAL A 156 6.02 -9.00 2.91
CA VAL A 156 5.68 -10.22 2.16
C VAL A 156 4.91 -11.21 3.05
N ALA A 157 5.33 -11.39 4.30
CA ALA A 157 4.63 -12.27 5.24
C ALA A 157 3.20 -11.78 5.52
N ALA A 158 3.01 -10.46 5.70
CA ALA A 158 1.69 -9.85 5.84
C ALA A 158 0.82 -10.08 4.59
N GLY A 159 1.38 -9.91 3.41
CA GLY A 159 0.67 -10.16 2.15
C GLY A 159 0.26 -11.63 1.98
N LEU A 160 1.13 -12.58 2.36
CA LEU A 160 0.81 -14.00 2.35
C LEU A 160 -0.29 -14.36 3.36
N ALA A 161 -0.29 -13.71 4.53
CA ALA A 161 -1.31 -13.90 5.55
C ALA A 161 -2.70 -13.44 5.06
N CYS A 162 -2.76 -12.35 4.28
CA CYS A 162 -4.03 -11.88 3.68
C CYS A 162 -4.63 -12.89 2.67
N LEU A 163 -3.81 -13.80 2.13
CA LEU A 163 -4.24 -14.84 1.19
C LEU A 163 -4.46 -16.21 1.86
N ALA A 164 -4.26 -16.31 3.17
CA ALA A 164 -4.61 -17.50 3.91
C ALA A 164 -6.15 -17.58 4.05
N ASP A 165 -6.71 -18.71 3.66
CA ASP A 165 -8.14 -19.01 3.82
C ASP A 165 -8.44 -19.35 5.28
#